data_ffa1f4b9e03c28f55f130ba649a8f3d0
#
_entry.id   ffa1f4b9e03c28f55f130ba649a8f3d0
#
_cell.length_a   1.000
_cell.length_b   1.000
_cell.length_c   1.000
_cell.angle_alpha   90.00
_cell.angle_beta   90.00
_cell.angle_gamma   90.00
#
_symmetry.space_group_name_H-M   'P 1'
#
loop_
_entity.id
_entity.type
_entity.pdbx_description
1 polymer ?
#
loop_
_entity_poly.entity_id
_entity_poly.type
_entity_poly.pdbx_seq_one_letter_code
_entity_poly.pdbx_strand_id
1 'polypeptide(L)'
;MTQYKPSPRPNYHEPTPLPYASTARHLWGDAEAGQVADWIYVSSAQIHQIVWGLAPGGSFRHSAEFRTIFGADLIYYVLSGTMVIANPEHGEVQRVLPGEAAFFRRDTWHHAFNYGTDPLRVLEFFAPPPSQGTSGAYARTKPLLAHSRYTDDRALGRWPMERAAIEQTQTITVVRDQDLLWRFEDGQLLVGLLCSTEHLTAGKLLLPPGHRSGRLCHPGDKSLYLTQGTLHVFCPDKPDAPNWFELHEQDGFFLPAGSCHEFHNLTGQPVECLFGVAPTYC
;
A
#
# COMPACT_ATOMS: atom_id res chain seq x y z
N MET A 1 -16.67 -10.10 25.95
CA MET A 1 -15.46 -9.53 25.30
C MET A 1 -15.17 -10.42 24.11
N THR A 2 -15.33 -9.93 22.89
CA THR A 2 -14.90 -10.63 21.69
C THR A 2 -13.38 -10.61 21.68
N GLN A 3 -12.79 -11.80 21.75
CA GLN A 3 -11.32 -11.92 21.72
C GLN A 3 -10.83 -11.49 20.31
N TYR A 4 -10.02 -10.45 20.24
CA TYR A 4 -9.38 -10.00 18.99
C TYR A 4 -8.56 -11.16 18.39
N LYS A 5 -8.80 -11.44 17.12
CA LYS A 5 -7.99 -12.39 16.37
C LYS A 5 -6.86 -11.64 15.66
N PRO A 6 -5.61 -12.06 15.83
CA PRO A 6 -4.50 -11.47 15.08
C PRO A 6 -4.75 -11.51 13.57
N SER A 7 -4.28 -10.50 12.86
CA SER A 7 -4.31 -10.46 11.40
C SER A 7 -3.58 -11.68 10.82
N PRO A 8 -4.15 -12.37 9.82
CA PRO A 8 -3.46 -13.43 9.11
C PRO A 8 -2.16 -12.92 8.48
N ARG A 9 -1.16 -13.81 8.37
CA ARG A 9 0.11 -13.51 7.72
C ARG A 9 0.43 -14.55 6.63
N PRO A 10 -0.27 -14.49 5.47
CA PRO A 10 0.08 -15.34 4.36
C PRO A 10 1.52 -15.02 3.90
N ASN A 11 2.35 -16.05 3.83
CA ASN A 11 3.74 -15.94 3.43
C ASN A 11 4.09 -17.05 2.45
N TYR A 12 4.94 -16.75 1.48
CA TYR A 12 5.28 -17.65 0.41
C TYR A 12 6.80 -17.67 0.21
N HIS A 13 7.34 -18.81 -0.23
CA HIS A 13 8.77 -19.01 -0.39
C HIS A 13 9.20 -19.19 -1.85
N GLU A 14 8.23 -19.10 -2.77
CA GLU A 14 8.43 -19.20 -4.20
C GLU A 14 7.52 -18.22 -4.94
N PRO A 15 7.77 -17.93 -6.24
CA PRO A 15 6.87 -17.14 -7.06
C PRO A 15 5.45 -17.70 -7.01
N THR A 16 4.51 -16.86 -6.52
CA THR A 16 3.16 -17.32 -6.18
C THR A 16 2.10 -16.34 -6.69
N PRO A 17 1.11 -16.80 -7.50
CA PRO A 17 -0.05 -16.00 -7.83
C PRO A 17 -0.96 -15.84 -6.60
N LEU A 18 -1.52 -14.66 -6.43
CA LEU A 18 -2.36 -14.28 -5.31
C LEU A 18 -3.74 -13.83 -5.82
N PRO A 19 -4.62 -14.78 -6.23
CA PRO A 19 -5.92 -14.43 -6.76
C PRO A 19 -6.77 -13.70 -5.72
N TYR A 20 -7.44 -12.63 -6.13
CA TYR A 20 -8.33 -11.84 -5.24
C TYR A 20 -9.36 -12.71 -4.48
N ALA A 21 -9.90 -13.72 -5.17
CA ALA A 21 -10.90 -14.61 -4.58
C ALA A 21 -10.37 -15.44 -3.39
N SER A 22 -9.06 -15.69 -3.34
CA SER A 22 -8.40 -16.52 -2.31
C SER A 22 -7.63 -15.71 -1.27
N THR A 23 -7.64 -14.38 -1.34
CA THR A 23 -6.98 -13.54 -0.33
C THR A 23 -7.56 -13.76 1.06
N ALA A 24 -6.68 -13.74 2.07
CA ALA A 24 -7.11 -13.82 3.46
C ALA A 24 -7.97 -12.59 3.83
N ARG A 25 -9.09 -12.83 4.52
CA ARG A 25 -10.02 -11.78 4.95
C ARG A 25 -9.83 -11.53 6.44
N HIS A 26 -9.79 -10.25 6.81
CA HIS A 26 -9.66 -9.83 8.20
C HIS A 26 -10.54 -8.59 8.43
N LEU A 27 -11.00 -8.43 9.66
CA LEU A 27 -11.65 -7.21 10.12
C LEU A 27 -10.80 -6.60 11.22
N TRP A 28 -10.20 -5.47 10.92
CA TRP A 28 -9.39 -4.71 11.87
C TRP A 28 -10.24 -3.67 12.60
N GLY A 29 -9.90 -3.41 13.85
CA GLY A 29 -10.43 -2.32 14.62
C GLY A 29 -11.49 -2.72 15.66
N ASP A 30 -12.00 -1.71 16.35
CA ASP A 30 -13.04 -1.82 17.38
C ASP A 30 -14.08 -0.70 17.22
N ALA A 31 -14.98 -0.54 18.19
CA ALA A 31 -16.01 0.49 18.13
C ALA A 31 -15.45 1.92 18.19
N GLU A 32 -14.28 2.14 18.81
CA GLU A 32 -13.61 3.43 18.94
C GLU A 32 -12.69 3.70 17.73
N ALA A 33 -11.87 2.72 17.36
CA ALA A 33 -10.96 2.83 16.22
C ALA A 33 -11.70 2.83 14.86
N GLY A 34 -12.91 2.30 14.80
CA GLY A 34 -13.63 2.03 13.57
C GLY A 34 -13.34 0.62 13.05
N GLN A 35 -14.00 0.25 11.95
CA GLN A 35 -13.88 -1.07 11.36
C GLN A 35 -13.36 -0.99 9.94
N VAL A 36 -12.27 -1.71 9.67
CA VAL A 36 -11.60 -1.77 8.36
C VAL A 36 -11.67 -3.20 7.86
N ALA A 37 -12.17 -3.38 6.64
CA ALA A 37 -12.17 -4.68 5.99
C ALA A 37 -10.85 -4.85 5.22
N ASP A 38 -10.13 -5.92 5.50
CA ASP A 38 -8.83 -6.21 4.89
C ASP A 38 -8.87 -7.41 3.94
N TRP A 39 -8.20 -7.27 2.82
CA TRP A 39 -7.85 -8.32 1.86
C TRP A 39 -6.34 -8.47 1.87
N ILE A 40 -5.83 -9.48 2.56
CA ILE A 40 -4.39 -9.64 2.80
C ILE A 40 -3.83 -10.57 1.74
N TYR A 41 -2.95 -10.05 0.90
CA TYR A 41 -2.29 -10.76 -0.19
C TYR A 41 -1.05 -11.48 0.30
N VAL A 42 -0.13 -10.75 0.91
CA VAL A 42 1.12 -11.29 1.44
C VAL A 42 1.58 -10.55 2.68
N SER A 43 2.22 -11.27 3.57
CA SER A 43 2.92 -10.72 4.74
C SER A 43 4.19 -11.51 4.98
N SER A 44 5.21 -11.25 4.15
CA SER A 44 6.53 -11.87 4.27
C SER A 44 7.34 -11.26 5.43
N ALA A 45 8.60 -11.64 5.58
CA ALA A 45 9.49 -11.00 6.53
C ALA A 45 9.93 -9.59 6.09
N GLN A 46 9.75 -9.24 4.82
CA GLN A 46 10.25 -8.01 4.20
C GLN A 46 9.15 -7.02 3.85
N ILE A 47 8.02 -7.51 3.31
CA ILE A 47 6.94 -6.68 2.78
C ILE A 47 5.57 -7.19 3.21
N HIS A 48 4.65 -6.26 3.42
CA HIS A 48 3.23 -6.52 3.62
C HIS A 48 2.43 -5.82 2.52
N GLN A 49 1.50 -6.57 1.90
CA GLN A 49 0.54 -6.05 0.92
C GLN A 49 -0.87 -6.41 1.33
N ILE A 50 -1.69 -5.41 1.47
CA ILE A 50 -3.13 -5.55 1.68
C ILE A 50 -3.91 -4.59 0.78
N VAL A 51 -5.17 -4.90 0.53
CA VAL A 51 -6.19 -3.92 0.18
C VAL A 51 -7.08 -3.76 1.39
N TRP A 52 -7.27 -2.54 1.85
CA TRP A 52 -8.23 -2.27 2.92
C TRP A 52 -9.38 -1.39 2.43
N GLY A 53 -10.50 -1.44 3.15
CA GLY A 53 -11.70 -0.74 2.72
C GLY A 53 -12.55 -0.18 3.85
N LEU A 54 -13.21 0.95 3.53
CA LEU A 54 -14.19 1.62 4.38
C LEU A 54 -15.49 1.81 3.62
N ALA A 55 -16.62 1.57 4.29
CA ALA A 55 -17.94 1.97 3.77
C ALA A 55 -18.03 3.50 3.60
N PRO A 56 -18.96 4.03 2.80
CA PRO A 56 -19.23 5.46 2.75
C PRO A 56 -19.47 6.05 4.14
N GLY A 57 -18.82 7.16 4.47
CA GLY A 57 -18.82 7.78 5.80
C GLY A 57 -18.06 7.02 6.88
N GLY A 58 -17.47 5.86 6.53
CA GLY A 58 -16.63 5.10 7.45
C GLY A 58 -15.29 5.78 7.72
N SER A 59 -14.66 5.41 8.82
CA SER A 59 -13.35 5.91 9.19
C SER A 59 -12.58 4.90 10.02
N PHE A 60 -11.28 5.02 10.05
CA PHE A 60 -10.49 4.47 11.13
C PHE A 60 -9.68 5.56 11.85
N ARG A 61 -9.55 5.35 13.14
CA ARG A 61 -8.77 6.19 14.06
C ARG A 61 -7.98 5.27 14.98
N HIS A 62 -7.28 5.83 15.94
CA HIS A 62 -6.68 5.01 16.98
C HIS A 62 -7.63 4.84 18.18
N SER A 63 -7.52 3.70 18.84
CA SER A 63 -8.02 3.43 20.19
C SER A 63 -6.85 3.01 21.09
N ALA A 64 -7.13 2.71 22.34
CA ALA A 64 -6.11 2.18 23.25
C ALA A 64 -5.52 0.85 22.73
N GLU A 65 -6.36 -0.02 22.15
CA GLU A 65 -5.96 -1.32 21.60
C GLU A 65 -5.44 -1.23 20.16
N PHE A 66 -6.09 -0.43 19.31
CA PHE A 66 -5.78 -0.30 17.88
C PHE A 66 -5.13 1.05 17.61
N ARG A 67 -3.83 1.11 17.61
CA ARG A 67 -3.07 2.33 17.37
C ARG A 67 -2.59 2.40 15.94
N THR A 68 -2.80 3.55 15.33
CA THR A 68 -2.45 3.82 13.93
C THR A 68 -1.12 4.54 13.83
N ILE A 69 -0.08 3.93 14.37
CA ILE A 69 1.32 4.34 14.28
C ILE A 69 2.20 3.10 14.10
N PHE A 70 3.02 3.09 13.08
CA PHE A 70 3.78 1.91 12.66
C PHE A 70 5.28 2.17 12.60
N GLY A 71 6.06 1.14 12.86
CA GLY A 71 7.53 1.16 12.69
C GLY A 71 7.95 0.88 11.24
N ALA A 72 7.16 1.30 10.27
CA ALA A 72 7.35 1.00 8.86
C ALA A 72 7.08 2.24 7.99
N ASP A 73 7.67 2.26 6.80
CA ASP A 73 7.28 3.18 5.75
C ASP A 73 6.03 2.63 5.05
N LEU A 74 5.05 3.47 4.79
CA LEU A 74 3.77 3.09 4.23
C LEU A 74 3.43 3.89 2.98
N ILE A 75 2.78 3.21 2.04
CA ILE A 75 2.13 3.86 0.92
C ILE A 75 0.69 3.36 0.81
N TYR A 76 -0.25 4.29 0.73
CA TYR A 76 -1.68 4.09 0.52
C TYR A 76 -2.06 4.58 -0.87
N TYR A 77 -2.32 3.67 -1.80
CA TYR A 77 -2.79 4.00 -3.13
C TYR A 77 -4.30 3.81 -3.22
N VAL A 78 -5.02 4.88 -3.56
CA VAL A 78 -6.49 4.85 -3.63
C VAL A 78 -6.93 4.18 -4.93
N LEU A 79 -7.57 3.02 -4.81
CA LEU A 79 -8.14 2.26 -5.93
C LEU A 79 -9.55 2.77 -6.29
N SER A 80 -10.37 3.11 -5.28
CA SER A 80 -11.73 3.66 -5.47
C SER A 80 -12.15 4.45 -4.25
N GLY A 81 -13.18 5.30 -4.42
CA GLY A 81 -13.69 6.18 -3.36
C GLY A 81 -12.82 7.43 -3.17
N THR A 82 -13.05 8.16 -2.10
CA THR A 82 -12.26 9.36 -1.75
C THR A 82 -11.74 9.23 -0.33
N MET A 83 -10.43 9.14 -0.21
CA MET A 83 -9.76 9.09 1.09
C MET A 83 -9.44 10.51 1.59
N VAL A 84 -9.76 10.77 2.85
CA VAL A 84 -9.15 11.85 3.62
C VAL A 84 -8.24 11.18 4.65
N ILE A 85 -6.95 11.52 4.62
CA ILE A 85 -5.97 11.03 5.59
C ILE A 85 -5.48 12.20 6.44
N ALA A 86 -5.38 11.99 7.74
CA ALA A 86 -4.97 13.02 8.68
C ALA A 86 -3.90 12.51 9.63
N ASN A 87 -2.94 13.37 9.96
CA ASN A 87 -2.05 13.15 11.09
C ASN A 87 -2.64 13.82 12.35
N PRO A 88 -3.14 13.04 13.31
CA PRO A 88 -3.76 13.60 14.51
C PRO A 88 -2.76 14.31 15.45
N GLU A 89 -1.48 14.01 15.36
CA GLU A 89 -0.44 14.63 16.18
C GLU A 89 -0.10 16.05 15.71
N HIS A 90 -0.04 16.26 14.40
CA HIS A 90 0.35 17.55 13.81
C HIS A 90 -0.82 18.38 13.27
N GLY A 91 -1.99 17.76 13.07
CA GLY A 91 -3.18 18.43 12.53
C GLY A 91 -3.22 18.51 11.01
N GLU A 92 -2.26 17.86 10.32
CA GLU A 92 -2.24 17.75 8.87
C GLU A 92 -3.43 16.95 8.36
N VAL A 93 -4.07 17.41 7.28
CA VAL A 93 -5.18 16.73 6.60
C VAL A 93 -4.95 16.79 5.10
N GLN A 94 -4.95 15.63 4.44
CA GLN A 94 -4.77 15.48 3.00
C GLN A 94 -5.98 14.78 2.39
N ARG A 95 -6.39 15.19 1.19
CA ARG A 95 -7.40 14.50 0.39
C ARG A 95 -6.71 13.77 -0.74
N VAL A 96 -7.02 12.48 -0.89
CA VAL A 96 -6.40 11.58 -1.87
C VAL A 96 -7.49 10.94 -2.72
N LEU A 97 -7.37 11.06 -4.02
CA LEU A 97 -8.35 10.62 -5.01
C LEU A 97 -7.94 9.27 -5.63
N PRO A 98 -8.85 8.56 -6.31
CA PRO A 98 -8.48 7.37 -7.08
C PRO A 98 -7.32 7.67 -8.05
N GLY A 99 -6.32 6.80 -8.08
CA GLY A 99 -5.11 6.98 -8.86
C GLY A 99 -3.99 7.77 -8.16
N GLU A 100 -4.25 8.35 -7.00
CA GLU A 100 -3.26 9.04 -6.17
C GLU A 100 -2.82 8.17 -4.99
N ALA A 101 -1.66 8.47 -4.43
CA ALA A 101 -1.12 7.79 -3.25
C ALA A 101 -0.80 8.76 -2.13
N ALA A 102 -0.94 8.31 -0.88
CA ALA A 102 -0.38 8.94 0.30
C ALA A 102 0.82 8.13 0.77
N PHE A 103 1.98 8.77 0.82
CA PHE A 103 3.21 8.19 1.35
C PHE A 103 3.55 8.84 2.70
N PHE A 104 3.92 8.04 3.68
CA PHE A 104 4.41 8.52 4.98
C PHE A 104 5.40 7.54 5.61
N ARG A 105 6.32 8.13 6.36
CA ARG A 105 7.41 7.41 7.00
C ARG A 105 6.95 6.73 8.29
N ARG A 106 7.77 5.81 8.78
CA ARG A 106 7.63 5.23 10.10
C ARG A 106 7.36 6.31 11.17
N ASP A 107 6.69 5.91 12.24
CA ASP A 107 6.35 6.77 13.36
C ASP A 107 5.39 7.93 13.05
N THR A 108 4.70 7.86 11.92
CA THR A 108 3.65 8.83 11.58
C THR A 108 2.30 8.32 12.07
N TRP A 109 1.66 9.05 12.99
CA TRP A 109 0.27 8.83 13.34
C TRP A 109 -0.64 9.15 12.16
N HIS A 110 -1.63 8.30 11.91
CA HIS A 110 -2.55 8.56 10.80
C HIS A 110 -3.96 8.03 11.08
N HIS A 111 -4.94 8.78 10.63
CA HIS A 111 -6.35 8.42 10.60
C HIS A 111 -6.85 8.52 9.17
N ALA A 112 -7.80 7.67 8.76
CA ALA A 112 -8.39 7.79 7.43
C ALA A 112 -9.91 7.78 7.50
N PHE A 113 -10.50 8.47 6.52
CA PHE A 113 -11.94 8.69 6.41
C PHE A 113 -12.36 8.48 4.97
N ASN A 114 -13.51 7.86 4.74
CA ASN A 114 -14.13 7.83 3.43
C ASN A 114 -15.09 9.02 3.30
N TYR A 115 -14.69 10.02 2.54
CA TYR A 115 -15.50 11.22 2.23
C TYR A 115 -16.21 11.12 0.88
N GLY A 116 -16.21 9.94 0.27
CA GLY A 116 -16.96 9.64 -0.96
C GLY A 116 -18.33 9.02 -0.68
N THR A 117 -19.10 8.86 -1.74
CA THR A 117 -20.37 8.13 -1.76
C THR A 117 -20.20 6.65 -2.06
N ASP A 118 -19.03 6.28 -2.57
CA ASP A 118 -18.69 4.91 -2.94
C ASP A 118 -17.78 4.27 -1.88
N PRO A 119 -17.74 2.93 -1.81
CA PRO A 119 -16.78 2.24 -0.96
C PRO A 119 -15.34 2.64 -1.26
N LEU A 120 -14.62 3.06 -0.23
CA LEU A 120 -13.18 3.32 -0.32
C LEU A 120 -12.44 1.99 -0.38
N ARG A 121 -11.51 1.87 -1.33
CA ARG A 121 -10.56 0.78 -1.45
C ARG A 121 -9.16 1.37 -1.61
N VAL A 122 -8.24 0.91 -0.80
CA VAL A 122 -6.86 1.39 -0.78
C VAL A 122 -5.91 0.21 -0.80
N LEU A 123 -5.02 0.18 -1.77
CA LEU A 123 -3.88 -0.74 -1.75
C LEU A 123 -2.81 -0.15 -0.82
N GLU A 124 -2.32 -0.98 0.06
CA GLU A 124 -1.25 -0.65 0.99
C GLU A 124 -0.07 -1.56 0.77
N PHE A 125 1.12 -0.95 0.63
CA PHE A 125 2.39 -1.61 0.89
C PHE A 125 3.03 -1.00 2.12
N PHE A 126 3.56 -1.82 3.01
CA PHE A 126 4.44 -1.33 4.05
C PHE A 126 5.62 -2.25 4.35
N ALA A 127 6.75 -1.64 4.73
CA ALA A 127 7.98 -2.32 5.05
C ALA A 127 8.80 -1.54 6.11
N PRO A 128 9.45 -2.24 7.06
CA PRO A 128 9.29 -3.68 7.31
C PRO A 128 7.92 -4.00 7.92
N PRO A 129 7.36 -5.20 7.69
CA PRO A 129 6.06 -5.58 8.23
C PRO A 129 6.14 -5.82 9.75
N PRO A 130 4.98 -5.80 10.45
CA PRO A 130 4.93 -6.06 11.88
C PRO A 130 5.38 -7.48 12.21
N SER A 131 6.15 -7.62 13.26
CA SER A 131 6.80 -8.89 13.65
C SER A 131 5.85 -10.04 13.96
N GLN A 132 4.58 -9.78 14.25
CA GLN A 132 3.61 -10.81 14.66
C GLN A 132 2.23 -10.67 14.00
N GLY A 133 2.17 -10.21 12.76
CA GLY A 133 0.90 -10.00 12.04
C GLY A 133 0.08 -8.82 12.58
N THR A 134 0.65 -8.02 13.46
CA THR A 134 0.03 -6.82 14.01
C THR A 134 1.08 -5.77 14.35
N SER A 135 0.78 -4.52 14.07
CA SER A 135 1.58 -3.37 14.50
C SER A 135 1.41 -3.05 16.00
N GLY A 136 0.45 -3.70 16.67
CA GLY A 136 0.06 -3.37 18.03
C GLY A 136 1.19 -3.44 19.05
N ALA A 137 2.12 -4.40 18.94
CA ALA A 137 3.27 -4.49 19.84
C ALA A 137 4.17 -3.24 19.74
N TYR A 138 4.51 -2.83 18.52
CA TYR A 138 5.28 -1.62 18.28
C TYR A 138 4.50 -0.36 18.69
N ALA A 139 3.25 -0.26 18.28
CA ALA A 139 2.42 0.89 18.55
C ALA A 139 2.25 1.15 20.06
N ARG A 140 2.19 0.08 20.88
CA ARG A 140 2.12 0.21 22.34
C ARG A 140 3.40 0.75 23.00
N THR A 141 4.53 0.76 22.30
CA THR A 141 5.75 1.44 22.80
C THR A 141 5.66 2.96 22.73
N LYS A 142 4.69 3.49 21.97
CA LYS A 142 4.48 4.93 21.83
C LYS A 142 3.44 5.43 22.82
N PRO A 143 3.54 6.67 23.32
CA PRO A 143 2.49 7.27 24.13
C PRO A 143 1.16 7.26 23.40
N LEU A 144 0.04 7.01 24.11
CA LEU A 144 -1.28 7.16 23.51
C LEU A 144 -1.55 8.64 23.24
N LEU A 145 -1.95 8.97 22.03
CA LEU A 145 -2.32 10.30 21.64
C LEU A 145 -3.73 10.62 22.19
N ALA A 146 -3.81 11.54 23.13
CA ALA A 146 -5.07 11.86 23.83
C ALA A 146 -6.03 12.74 23.00
N HIS A 147 -5.50 13.53 22.05
CA HIS A 147 -6.27 14.51 21.28
C HIS A 147 -5.79 14.57 19.83
N SER A 148 -6.73 14.76 18.92
CA SER A 148 -6.45 14.94 17.50
C SER A 148 -6.41 16.43 17.15
N ARG A 149 -5.25 16.94 16.74
CA ARG A 149 -5.05 18.36 16.42
C ARG A 149 -5.81 18.83 15.18
N TYR A 150 -6.20 17.93 14.28
CA TYR A 150 -6.98 18.32 13.10
C TYR A 150 -8.43 18.74 13.42
N THR A 151 -8.87 18.55 14.66
CA THR A 151 -10.15 19.09 15.16
C THR A 151 -10.00 20.42 15.85
N ASP A 152 -8.78 20.97 15.92
CA ASP A 152 -8.50 22.24 16.56
C ASP A 152 -8.87 23.40 15.62
N ASP A 153 -9.74 24.28 16.05
CA ASP A 153 -10.23 25.41 15.26
C ASP A 153 -9.28 26.60 15.20
N ARG A 154 -8.14 26.54 15.91
CA ARG A 154 -7.15 27.64 15.94
C ARG A 154 -6.57 27.98 14.57
N ALA A 155 -6.61 27.04 13.62
CA ALA A 155 -6.18 27.28 12.24
C ALA A 155 -7.19 28.11 11.43
N LEU A 156 -8.47 28.11 11.83
CA LEU A 156 -9.52 28.84 11.13
C LEU A 156 -9.35 30.36 11.32
N GLY A 157 -9.40 31.08 10.21
CA GLY A 157 -9.23 32.52 10.19
C GLY A 157 -7.77 33.02 10.26
N ARG A 158 -6.78 32.10 10.34
CA ARG A 158 -5.34 32.40 10.33
C ARG A 158 -4.63 32.04 9.03
N TRP A 159 -5.38 31.69 8.03
CA TRP A 159 -4.88 31.40 6.71
C TRP A 159 -4.41 32.68 6.00
N PRO A 160 -3.25 32.72 5.31
CA PRO A 160 -2.35 31.64 4.95
C PRO A 160 -1.24 31.30 5.96
N MET A 161 -1.17 31.96 7.12
CA MET A 161 -0.08 31.78 8.07
C MET A 161 -0.04 30.35 8.64
N GLU A 162 -1.20 29.78 8.96
CA GLU A 162 -1.28 28.40 9.42
C GLU A 162 -0.92 27.39 8.31
N ARG A 163 -1.16 27.74 7.05
CA ARG A 163 -0.71 26.92 5.92
C ARG A 163 0.81 26.74 5.94
N ALA A 164 1.57 27.82 6.07
CA ALA A 164 3.03 27.75 6.10
C ALA A 164 3.53 26.91 7.30
N ALA A 165 2.87 26.99 8.46
CA ALA A 165 3.20 26.19 9.62
C ALA A 165 2.92 24.70 9.40
N ILE A 166 1.79 24.36 8.77
CA ILE A 166 1.44 22.96 8.43
C ILE A 166 2.41 22.41 7.39
N GLU A 167 2.74 23.17 6.35
CA GLU A 167 3.69 22.74 5.30
C GLU A 167 5.09 22.46 5.86
N GLN A 168 5.52 23.18 6.90
CA GLN A 168 6.79 22.92 7.59
C GLN A 168 6.78 21.65 8.43
N THR A 169 5.60 21.17 8.81
CA THR A 169 5.42 19.96 9.62
C THR A 169 4.79 18.82 8.82
N GLN A 170 4.75 18.94 7.48
CA GLN A 170 4.15 17.93 6.60
C GLN A 170 4.82 16.58 6.79
N THR A 171 4.00 15.56 7.10
CA THR A 171 4.42 14.18 7.32
C THR A 171 3.81 13.21 6.30
N ILE A 172 2.75 13.63 5.60
CA ILE A 172 2.04 12.84 4.60
C ILE A 172 2.25 13.51 3.24
N THR A 173 2.93 12.81 2.33
CA THR A 173 3.14 13.26 0.96
C THR A 173 2.08 12.65 0.06
N VAL A 174 1.27 13.48 -0.59
CA VAL A 174 0.34 13.01 -1.64
C VAL A 174 1.08 13.00 -2.97
N VAL A 175 1.16 11.82 -3.59
CA VAL A 175 1.80 11.60 -4.89
C VAL A 175 0.71 11.40 -5.93
N ARG A 176 0.70 12.25 -6.94
CA ARG A 176 -0.25 12.21 -8.08
C ARG A 176 0.41 11.60 -9.29
N ASP A 177 -0.38 11.13 -10.23
CA ASP A 177 0.13 10.54 -11.46
C ASP A 177 1.09 11.47 -12.22
N GLN A 178 0.78 12.77 -12.25
CA GLN A 178 1.62 13.81 -12.84
C GLN A 178 2.95 14.06 -12.11
N ASP A 179 3.05 13.64 -10.86
CA ASP A 179 4.24 13.83 -10.00
C ASP A 179 5.16 12.60 -10.04
N LEU A 180 4.78 11.54 -10.76
CA LEU A 180 5.56 10.32 -10.86
C LEU A 180 6.88 10.55 -11.58
N LEU A 181 7.95 10.02 -11.02
CA LEU A 181 9.22 9.95 -11.69
C LEU A 181 9.23 8.72 -12.61
N TRP A 182 9.02 8.95 -13.91
CA TRP A 182 8.95 7.90 -14.91
C TRP A 182 10.32 7.54 -15.47
N ARG A 183 10.54 6.24 -15.70
CA ARG A 183 11.71 5.73 -16.41
C ARG A 183 11.37 4.46 -17.18
N PHE A 184 12.13 4.15 -18.21
CA PHE A 184 12.10 2.82 -18.82
C PHE A 184 12.99 1.88 -18.04
N GLU A 185 12.48 0.69 -17.76
CA GLU A 185 13.20 -0.42 -17.22
C GLU A 185 13.21 -1.52 -18.29
N ASP A 186 14.42 -1.96 -18.67
CA ASP A 186 14.65 -2.99 -19.66
C ASP A 186 13.80 -2.87 -20.95
N GLY A 187 13.91 -1.73 -21.57
CA GLY A 187 13.47 -1.42 -22.92
C GLY A 187 12.02 -0.99 -23.08
N GLN A 188 11.04 -1.75 -22.66
CA GLN A 188 9.62 -1.51 -22.95
C GLN A 188 8.76 -1.32 -21.69
N LEU A 189 9.24 -1.74 -20.55
CA LEU A 189 8.54 -1.58 -19.28
C LEU A 189 8.71 -0.15 -18.80
N LEU A 190 7.61 0.58 -18.68
CA LEU A 190 7.60 1.91 -18.09
C LEU A 190 7.32 1.81 -16.60
N VAL A 191 8.21 2.40 -15.79
CA VAL A 191 8.12 2.38 -14.32
C VAL A 191 7.94 3.79 -13.81
N GLY A 192 6.88 4.04 -13.05
CA GLY A 192 6.62 5.30 -12.35
C GLY A 192 6.81 5.11 -10.84
N LEU A 193 7.75 5.83 -10.24
CA LEU A 193 8.03 5.71 -8.80
C LEU A 193 7.07 6.55 -7.97
N LEU A 194 6.37 5.92 -7.03
CA LEU A 194 5.55 6.56 -6.00
C LEU A 194 6.38 6.92 -4.76
N CYS A 195 7.25 6.03 -4.34
CA CYS A 195 8.22 6.28 -3.27
C CYS A 195 9.43 5.35 -3.42
N SER A 196 10.57 5.78 -2.87
CA SER A 196 11.75 4.94 -2.71
C SER A 196 12.51 5.39 -1.46
N THR A 197 12.66 4.47 -0.52
CA THR A 197 13.35 4.68 0.76
C THR A 197 14.33 3.53 1.01
N GLU A 198 14.99 3.56 2.15
CA GLU A 198 15.84 2.46 2.61
C GLU A 198 15.07 1.16 2.95
N HIS A 199 13.73 1.23 3.03
CA HIS A 199 12.88 0.11 3.43
C HIS A 199 11.92 -0.35 2.34
N LEU A 200 11.48 0.56 1.47
CA LEU A 200 10.41 0.30 0.51
C LEU A 200 10.61 1.12 -0.77
N THR A 201 10.57 0.46 -1.91
CA THR A 201 10.33 1.10 -3.21
C THR A 201 8.98 0.64 -3.73
N ALA A 202 8.09 1.58 -4.02
CA ALA A 202 6.78 1.29 -4.59
C ALA A 202 6.49 2.18 -5.80
N GLY A 203 5.70 1.66 -6.74
CA GLY A 203 5.41 2.36 -7.98
C GLY A 203 4.38 1.69 -8.85
N LYS A 204 4.26 2.21 -10.07
CA LYS A 204 3.44 1.67 -11.16
C LYS A 204 4.32 1.04 -12.23
N LEU A 205 3.83 -0.03 -12.83
CA LEU A 205 4.37 -0.66 -14.03
C LEU A 205 3.36 -0.50 -15.16
N LEU A 206 3.80 -0.03 -16.31
CA LEU A 206 2.99 0.03 -17.53
C LEU A 206 3.66 -0.80 -18.63
N LEU A 207 2.90 -1.74 -19.20
CA LEU A 207 3.38 -2.59 -20.28
C LEU A 207 2.41 -2.50 -21.48
N PRO A 208 2.88 -1.99 -22.65
CA PRO A 208 2.03 -1.84 -23.82
C PRO A 208 1.52 -3.18 -24.36
N PRO A 209 0.43 -3.16 -25.18
CA PRO A 209 -0.09 -4.35 -25.86
C PRO A 209 0.97 -5.08 -26.69
N GLY A 210 1.03 -6.39 -26.58
CA GLY A 210 1.95 -7.24 -27.33
C GLY A 210 3.44 -7.13 -26.95
N HIS A 211 3.75 -6.45 -25.84
CA HIS A 211 5.14 -6.27 -25.39
C HIS A 211 5.50 -7.14 -24.19
N ARG A 212 6.80 -7.24 -23.94
CA ARG A 212 7.35 -7.91 -22.76
C ARG A 212 8.47 -7.11 -22.13
N SER A 213 8.71 -7.33 -20.85
CA SER A 213 9.94 -6.86 -20.20
C SER A 213 11.10 -7.80 -20.58
N GLY A 214 12.30 -7.38 -20.27
CA GLY A 214 13.41 -8.33 -20.14
C GLY A 214 13.34 -9.08 -18.82
N ARG A 215 14.43 -9.77 -18.51
CA ARG A 215 14.57 -10.52 -17.28
C ARG A 215 14.91 -9.60 -16.12
N LEU A 216 14.01 -9.51 -15.17
CA LEU A 216 14.10 -8.67 -13.97
C LEU A 216 14.41 -9.54 -12.76
N CYS A 217 15.33 -9.11 -11.91
CA CYS A 217 15.64 -9.76 -10.64
C CYS A 217 15.83 -8.67 -9.59
N HIS A 218 15.18 -8.78 -8.43
CA HIS A 218 15.33 -7.82 -7.35
C HIS A 218 15.91 -8.50 -6.11
N PRO A 219 16.80 -7.84 -5.36
CA PRO A 219 17.36 -8.39 -4.13
C PRO A 219 16.36 -8.40 -2.97
N GLY A 220 15.26 -7.66 -3.07
CA GLY A 220 14.15 -7.65 -2.11
C GLY A 220 12.96 -8.50 -2.57
N ASP A 221 12.06 -8.79 -1.62
CA ASP A 221 10.76 -9.37 -1.92
C ASP A 221 9.93 -8.37 -2.74
N LYS A 222 9.34 -8.84 -3.85
CA LYS A 222 8.46 -8.02 -4.71
C LYS A 222 7.03 -8.52 -4.63
N SER A 223 6.11 -7.59 -4.45
CA SER A 223 4.68 -7.88 -4.51
C SER A 223 3.99 -6.98 -5.51
N LEU A 224 3.08 -7.57 -6.29
CA LEU A 224 2.36 -6.91 -7.38
C LEU A 224 0.86 -6.88 -7.08
N TYR A 225 0.17 -5.88 -7.66
CA TYR A 225 -1.28 -5.79 -7.70
C TYR A 225 -1.72 -5.27 -9.07
N LEU A 226 -2.47 -6.07 -9.81
CA LEU A 226 -2.92 -5.71 -11.16
C LEU A 226 -4.15 -4.80 -11.10
N THR A 227 -4.02 -3.61 -11.66
CA THR A 227 -5.10 -2.60 -11.71
C THR A 227 -5.84 -2.58 -13.03
N GLN A 228 -5.16 -2.99 -14.13
CA GLN A 228 -5.77 -3.00 -15.46
C GLN A 228 -5.15 -4.05 -16.36
N GLY A 229 -5.99 -4.72 -17.14
CA GLY A 229 -5.60 -5.65 -18.20
C GLY A 229 -5.35 -7.08 -17.70
N THR A 230 -4.56 -7.83 -18.46
CA THR A 230 -4.13 -9.19 -18.13
C THR A 230 -2.61 -9.28 -18.25
N LEU A 231 -1.96 -9.61 -17.15
CA LEU A 231 -0.51 -9.73 -17.07
C LEU A 231 -0.10 -11.21 -17.01
N HIS A 232 0.86 -11.59 -17.85
CA HIS A 232 1.50 -12.90 -17.73
C HIS A 232 2.87 -12.73 -17.09
N VAL A 233 3.17 -13.57 -16.11
CA VAL A 233 4.46 -13.59 -15.40
C VAL A 233 5.15 -14.92 -15.73
N PHE A 234 6.34 -14.84 -16.31
CA PHE A 234 7.20 -15.99 -16.55
C PHE A 234 8.35 -15.99 -15.54
N CYS A 235 8.57 -17.11 -14.87
CA CYS A 235 9.64 -17.32 -13.88
C CYS A 235 10.62 -18.37 -14.40
N PRO A 236 11.68 -17.96 -15.14
CA PRO A 236 12.57 -18.88 -15.84
C PRO A 236 13.36 -19.81 -14.92
N ASP A 237 13.63 -19.37 -13.70
CA ASP A 237 14.44 -20.13 -12.73
C ASP A 237 13.62 -21.07 -11.86
N LYS A 238 12.30 -21.10 -12.02
CA LYS A 238 11.44 -22.06 -11.31
C LYS A 238 11.54 -23.42 -12.02
N PRO A 239 12.22 -24.41 -11.40
CA PRO A 239 12.50 -25.69 -12.08
C PRO A 239 11.25 -26.53 -12.28
N ASP A 240 10.27 -26.37 -11.39
CA ASP A 240 9.03 -27.13 -11.41
C ASP A 240 7.89 -26.30 -12.02
N ALA A 241 7.08 -26.94 -12.84
CA ALA A 241 5.86 -26.33 -13.37
C ALA A 241 4.82 -26.13 -12.24
N PRO A 242 4.00 -25.06 -12.29
CA PRO A 242 3.96 -24.04 -13.33
C PRO A 242 5.02 -22.94 -13.11
N ASN A 243 5.61 -22.49 -14.22
CA ASN A 243 6.52 -21.33 -14.24
C ASN A 243 5.97 -20.16 -15.07
N TRP A 244 4.77 -20.29 -15.56
CA TRP A 244 4.01 -19.31 -16.33
C TRP A 244 2.66 -19.08 -15.66
N PHE A 245 2.34 -17.80 -15.35
CA PHE A 245 1.16 -17.42 -14.58
C PHE A 245 0.41 -16.32 -15.30
N GLU A 246 -0.92 -16.38 -15.28
CA GLU A 246 -1.82 -15.36 -15.79
C GLU A 246 -2.51 -14.67 -14.61
N LEU A 247 -2.51 -13.34 -14.61
CA LEU A 247 -3.12 -12.48 -13.59
C LEU A 247 -4.18 -11.60 -14.23
N HIS A 248 -5.28 -11.43 -13.52
CA HIS A 248 -6.38 -10.54 -13.86
C HIS A 248 -6.47 -9.36 -12.89
N GLU A 249 -7.31 -8.39 -13.22
CA GLU A 249 -7.54 -7.23 -12.36
C GLU A 249 -7.89 -7.65 -10.93
N GLN A 250 -7.30 -6.98 -9.96
CA GLN A 250 -7.33 -7.24 -8.52
C GLN A 250 -6.48 -8.44 -8.06
N ASP A 251 -5.92 -9.25 -8.95
CA ASP A 251 -4.97 -10.27 -8.54
C ASP A 251 -3.63 -9.65 -8.14
N GLY A 252 -2.95 -10.31 -7.21
CA GLY A 252 -1.57 -10.03 -6.86
C GLY A 252 -0.61 -11.11 -7.34
N PHE A 253 0.67 -10.84 -7.22
CA PHE A 253 1.73 -11.82 -7.44
C PHE A 253 2.89 -11.56 -6.49
N PHE A 254 3.40 -12.60 -5.88
CA PHE A 254 4.54 -12.51 -4.96
C PHE A 254 5.79 -13.16 -5.58
N LEU A 255 6.90 -12.45 -5.46
CA LEU A 255 8.22 -12.85 -5.90
C LEU A 255 9.19 -12.71 -4.73
N PRO A 256 9.66 -13.82 -4.14
CA PRO A 256 10.70 -13.77 -3.11
C PRO A 256 11.99 -13.11 -3.62
N ALA A 257 12.76 -12.55 -2.72
CA ALA A 257 14.05 -11.95 -2.99
C ALA A 257 14.92 -12.84 -3.90
N GLY A 258 15.49 -12.22 -4.94
CA GLY A 258 16.34 -12.91 -5.93
C GLY A 258 15.58 -13.70 -6.99
N SER A 259 14.26 -13.79 -6.94
CA SER A 259 13.47 -14.47 -7.98
C SER A 259 13.48 -13.67 -9.27
N CYS A 260 14.02 -14.26 -10.33
CA CYS A 260 14.00 -13.65 -11.66
C CYS A 260 12.68 -13.94 -12.38
N HIS A 261 12.19 -12.94 -13.11
CA HIS A 261 10.91 -13.00 -13.82
C HIS A 261 10.90 -12.11 -15.06
N GLU A 262 9.96 -12.38 -15.94
CA GLU A 262 9.64 -11.57 -17.10
C GLU A 262 8.13 -11.29 -17.12
N PHE A 263 7.75 -10.08 -17.51
CA PHE A 263 6.37 -9.69 -17.72
C PHE A 263 6.01 -9.74 -19.20
N HIS A 264 4.86 -10.30 -19.53
CA HIS A 264 4.36 -10.37 -20.88
C HIS A 264 2.93 -9.86 -20.94
N ASN A 265 2.66 -8.96 -21.86
CA ASN A 265 1.31 -8.55 -22.24
C ASN A 265 0.96 -9.17 -23.59
N LEU A 266 0.25 -10.29 -23.56
CA LEU A 266 -0.17 -11.02 -24.76
C LEU A 266 -1.53 -10.55 -25.30
N THR A 267 -2.07 -9.46 -24.73
CA THR A 267 -3.40 -8.93 -25.07
C THR A 267 -3.31 -7.69 -25.95
N GLY A 268 -4.47 -7.24 -26.46
CA GLY A 268 -4.59 -5.99 -27.20
C GLY A 268 -4.83 -4.75 -26.32
N GLN A 269 -4.81 -4.88 -24.98
CA GLN A 269 -5.01 -3.80 -24.03
C GLN A 269 -3.73 -3.53 -23.23
N PRO A 270 -3.47 -2.29 -22.80
CA PRO A 270 -2.33 -2.01 -21.92
C PRO A 270 -2.52 -2.68 -20.57
N VAL A 271 -1.41 -3.03 -19.95
CA VAL A 271 -1.36 -3.55 -18.57
C VAL A 271 -0.87 -2.46 -17.65
N GLU A 272 -1.59 -2.22 -16.55
CA GLU A 272 -1.14 -1.40 -15.43
C GLU A 272 -1.11 -2.24 -14.16
N CYS A 273 0.03 -2.19 -13.46
CA CYS A 273 0.24 -2.92 -12.22
C CYS A 273 0.92 -2.02 -11.18
N LEU A 274 0.50 -2.12 -9.94
CA LEU A 274 1.20 -1.51 -8.80
C LEU A 274 2.18 -2.52 -8.22
N PHE A 275 3.31 -2.03 -7.73
CA PHE A 275 4.31 -2.90 -7.11
C PHE A 275 4.89 -2.27 -5.84
N GLY A 276 5.31 -3.16 -4.93
CA GLY A 276 6.20 -2.85 -3.82
C GLY A 276 7.37 -3.80 -3.82
N VAL A 277 8.57 -3.30 -3.52
CA VAL A 277 9.80 -4.10 -3.32
C VAL A 277 10.44 -3.68 -2.00
N ALA A 278 10.80 -4.65 -1.18
CA ALA A 278 11.42 -4.41 0.12
C ALA A 278 12.49 -5.48 0.45
N PRO A 279 13.60 -5.09 1.12
CA PRO A 279 13.94 -3.71 1.44
C PRO A 279 14.56 -2.97 0.25
N THR A 280 15.18 -3.67 -0.70
CA THR A 280 16.03 -3.08 -1.75
C THR A 280 15.52 -3.46 -3.14
N TYR A 281 15.35 -2.45 -3.99
CA TYR A 281 14.91 -2.63 -5.38
C TYR A 281 16.06 -3.05 -6.31
N CYS A 282 17.25 -2.40 -6.16
CA CYS A 282 18.48 -2.65 -6.95
C CYS A 282 19.65 -2.97 -6.03
#